data_ebc60309f8c61e634525f611aa39fc69
#
_entry.id   ebc60309f8c61e634525f611aa39fc69
#
_cell.length_a   1.000
_cell.length_b   1.000
_cell.length_c   1.000
_cell.angle_alpha   90.00
_cell.angle_beta   90.00
_cell.angle_gamma   90.00
#
_symmetry.space_group_name_H-M   'P 1'
#
loop_
_entity.id
_entity.type
_entity.pdbx_description
1 polymer ?
#
loop_
_entity_poly.entity_id
_entity_poly.type
_entity_poly.pdbx_seq_one_letter_code
_entity_poly.pdbx_strand_id
1 'polypeptide(L)'
;MHNKNYISVGIDVGSAFSFMTILAPDETVILKPFKITHNNKDSLERAVSEIKKAEELYSLESRTFLESTGIYHFPLFCYLVDCGFNASIINPIITHSTKNGNIRKVKNDK
;
A
#
# COMPACT_ATOMS: atom_id res chain seq x y z
N MET A 1 -22.40 -1.80 -4.68
CA MET A 1 -21.00 -1.62 -4.25
C MET A 1 -20.82 -2.02 -2.80
N HIS A 2 -19.73 -2.71 -2.52
CA HIS A 2 -19.47 -3.17 -1.16
C HIS A 2 -18.50 -2.26 -0.46
N ASN A 3 -18.83 -1.88 0.76
CA ASN A 3 -17.90 -1.17 1.61
C ASN A 3 -16.99 -2.18 2.27
N LYS A 4 -15.72 -1.86 2.33
CA LYS A 4 -14.76 -2.70 3.03
C LYS A 4 -14.84 -2.41 4.52
N ASN A 5 -14.33 -3.34 5.33
CA ASN A 5 -14.29 -3.15 6.77
C ASN A 5 -12.95 -2.60 7.23
N TYR A 6 -12.22 -1.95 6.35
CA TYR A 6 -10.89 -1.46 6.67
C TYR A 6 -10.53 -0.26 5.80
N ILE A 7 -9.54 0.49 6.27
CA ILE A 7 -8.94 1.58 5.52
C ILE A 7 -7.91 0.97 4.58
N SER A 8 -7.91 1.36 3.31
CA SER A 8 -6.95 0.84 2.34
C SER A 8 -5.79 1.81 2.19
N VAL A 9 -4.56 1.31 2.36
CA VAL A 9 -3.36 2.11 2.17
C VAL A 9 -2.58 1.47 1.02
N GLY A 10 -2.41 2.22 -0.06
CA GLY A 10 -1.67 1.73 -1.21
C GLY A 10 -0.35 2.46 -1.33
N ILE A 11 0.74 1.72 -1.48
CA ILE A 11 2.06 2.31 -1.60
C ILE A 11 2.73 1.81 -2.87
N ASP A 12 3.07 2.75 -3.76
CA ASP A 12 3.84 2.47 -4.96
C ASP A 12 5.31 2.68 -4.61
N VAL A 13 6.05 1.58 -4.47
CA VAL A 13 7.40 1.61 -3.94
C VAL A 13 8.44 1.81 -5.04
N GLY A 14 9.26 2.84 -4.88
CA GLY A 14 10.42 3.07 -5.73
C GLY A 14 11.72 2.85 -4.98
N SER A 15 12.84 3.13 -5.62
CA SER A 15 14.14 2.86 -5.02
C SER A 15 14.50 3.88 -3.93
N ALA A 16 14.25 5.16 -4.18
CA ALA A 16 14.62 6.22 -3.24
C ALA A 16 13.42 6.76 -2.48
N PHE A 17 12.25 6.71 -3.07
CA PHE A 17 11.04 7.18 -2.43
C PHE A 17 9.83 6.43 -2.97
N SER A 18 8.73 6.55 -2.24
CA SER A 18 7.48 5.88 -2.57
C SER A 18 6.34 6.87 -2.51
N PHE A 19 5.19 6.50 -3.06
CA PHE A 19 3.98 7.31 -2.95
C PHE A 19 2.89 6.51 -2.28
N MET A 20 2.25 7.12 -1.29
CA MET A 20 1.21 6.48 -0.50
C MET A 20 -0.13 7.18 -0.71
N THR A 21 -1.16 6.39 -0.88
CA THR A 21 -2.55 6.88 -0.98
C THR A 21 -3.38 6.15 0.05
N ILE A 22 -4.29 6.86 0.71
CA ILE A 22 -5.16 6.26 1.70
C ILE A 22 -6.61 6.44 1.26
N LEU A 23 -7.35 5.33 1.27
CA LEU A 23 -8.75 5.32 0.87
C LEU A 23 -9.64 4.86 2.02
N ALA A 24 -10.80 5.50 2.11
CA ALA A 24 -11.83 5.10 3.06
C ALA A 24 -12.47 3.78 2.61
N PRO A 25 -13.27 3.13 3.47
CA PRO A 25 -13.92 1.87 3.09
C PRO A 25 -14.76 1.95 1.84
N ASP A 26 -15.35 3.12 1.56
CA ASP A 26 -16.15 3.32 0.34
C ASP A 26 -15.30 3.79 -0.83
N GLU A 27 -13.97 3.74 -0.67
CA GLU A 27 -12.96 4.12 -1.67
C GLU A 27 -12.86 5.61 -1.93
N THR A 28 -13.42 6.42 -1.06
CA THR A 28 -13.20 7.86 -1.09
C THR A 28 -11.76 8.15 -0.68
N VAL A 29 -11.09 9.07 -1.38
CA VAL A 29 -9.70 9.40 -1.09
C VAL A 29 -9.61 10.18 0.22
N ILE A 30 -8.90 9.60 1.20
CA ILE A 30 -8.62 10.28 2.46
C ILE A 30 -7.34 11.10 2.33
N LEU A 31 -6.32 10.49 1.72
CA LEU A 31 -5.03 11.15 1.53
C LEU A 31 -4.61 10.97 0.09
N LYS A 32 -4.37 12.09 -0.60
CA LYS A 32 -3.85 12.05 -1.96
C LYS A 32 -2.40 11.57 -1.95
N PRO A 33 -1.84 11.18 -3.10
CA PRO A 33 -0.50 10.63 -3.12
C PRO A 33 0.48 11.46 -2.31
N PHE A 34 1.09 10.78 -1.34
CA PHE A 34 1.97 11.39 -0.35
C PHE A 34 3.35 10.77 -0.53
N LYS A 35 4.37 11.61 -0.75
CA LYS A 35 5.71 11.11 -1.01
C LYS A 35 6.39 10.69 0.28
N ILE A 36 6.92 9.46 0.29
CA ILE A 36 7.70 8.93 1.40
C ILE A 36 9.13 8.81 0.94
N THR A 37 10.04 9.53 1.61
CA THR A 37 11.47 9.43 1.30
C THR A 37 12.07 8.35 2.20
N HIS A 38 12.64 7.32 1.59
CA HIS A 38 13.03 6.12 2.32
C HIS A 38 14.10 6.35 3.38
N ASN A 39 15.07 7.21 3.12
CA ASN A 39 16.16 7.44 4.06
C ASN A 39 15.90 8.63 4.97
N ASN A 40 14.64 8.99 5.14
CA ASN A 40 14.28 10.14 5.95
C ASN A 40 13.33 9.70 7.05
N LYS A 41 13.83 9.72 8.28
CA LYS A 41 13.05 9.25 9.42
C LYS A 41 11.77 10.06 9.59
N ASP A 42 11.85 11.37 9.41
CA ASP A 42 10.67 12.24 9.55
C ASP A 42 9.61 11.88 8.52
N SER A 43 10.04 11.58 7.30
CA SER A 43 9.11 11.20 6.24
C SER A 43 8.40 9.89 6.58
N LEU A 44 9.15 8.91 7.08
CA LEU A 44 8.56 7.63 7.48
C LEU A 44 7.60 7.80 8.65
N GLU A 45 7.96 8.62 9.62
CA GLU A 45 7.10 8.86 10.77
C GLU A 45 5.82 9.59 10.37
N ARG A 46 5.92 10.51 9.42
CA ARG A 46 4.73 11.19 8.92
C ARG A 46 3.79 10.23 8.21
N ALA A 47 4.35 9.30 7.43
CA ALA A 47 3.52 8.29 6.78
C ALA A 47 2.74 7.47 7.80
N VAL A 48 3.43 7.01 8.85
CA VAL A 48 2.79 6.25 9.91
C VAL A 48 1.71 7.10 10.60
N SER A 49 2.01 8.37 10.85
CA SER A 49 1.06 9.27 11.49
C SER A 49 -0.20 9.43 10.65
N GLU A 50 -0.06 9.55 9.32
CA GLU A 50 -1.22 9.68 8.44
C GLU A 50 -2.08 8.43 8.46
N ILE A 51 -1.46 7.26 8.48
CA ILE A 51 -2.22 6.01 8.56
C ILE A 51 -2.99 5.93 9.87
N LYS A 52 -2.32 6.26 10.98
CA LYS A 52 -2.98 6.20 12.29
C LYS A 52 -4.12 7.20 12.40
N LYS A 53 -3.96 8.39 11.83
CA LYS A 53 -5.02 9.38 11.83
C LYS A 53 -6.26 8.87 11.09
N ALA A 54 -6.04 8.20 9.96
CA ALA A 54 -7.15 7.64 9.19
C ALA A 54 -7.85 6.54 9.99
N GLU A 55 -7.06 5.67 10.63
CA GLU A 55 -7.64 4.61 11.46
C GLU A 55 -8.50 5.18 12.57
N GLU A 56 -8.02 6.22 13.23
CA GLU A 56 -8.77 6.86 14.31
C GLU A 56 -10.03 7.54 13.80
N LEU A 57 -9.91 8.21 12.67
CA LEU A 57 -11.04 8.95 12.11
C LEU A 57 -12.21 8.04 11.79
N TYR A 58 -11.91 6.84 11.29
CA TYR A 58 -12.96 5.90 10.89
C TYR A 58 -13.19 4.79 11.89
N SER A 59 -12.38 4.75 12.97
CA SER A 59 -12.45 3.67 13.98
C SER A 59 -12.33 2.30 13.36
N LEU A 60 -11.42 2.17 12.39
CA LEU A 60 -11.19 0.92 11.67
C LEU A 60 -9.70 0.68 11.56
N GLU A 61 -9.32 -0.60 11.44
CA GLU A 61 -7.94 -0.91 11.16
C GLU A 61 -7.64 -0.63 9.68
N SER A 62 -6.36 -0.48 9.36
CA SER A 62 -5.93 -0.28 7.98
C SER A 62 -5.27 -1.54 7.46
N ARG A 63 -5.28 -1.69 6.14
CA ARG A 63 -4.51 -2.72 5.45
C ARG A 63 -3.67 -2.02 4.40
N THR A 64 -2.37 -2.28 4.45
CA THR A 64 -1.41 -1.63 3.57
C THR A 64 -0.95 -2.59 2.49
N PHE A 65 -1.00 -2.13 1.26
CA PHE A 65 -0.58 -2.93 0.09
C PHE A 65 0.58 -2.22 -0.58
N LEU A 66 1.73 -2.90 -0.59
CA LEU A 66 2.94 -2.35 -1.22
C LEU A 66 3.15 -3.01 -2.57
N GLU A 67 3.24 -2.20 -3.61
CA GLU A 67 3.45 -2.67 -4.97
C GLU A 67 4.85 -2.28 -5.41
N SER A 68 5.65 -3.28 -5.80
CA SER A 68 7.04 -3.05 -6.18
C SER A 68 7.50 -4.12 -7.16
N THR A 69 8.30 -3.71 -8.15
CA THR A 69 8.86 -4.65 -9.12
C THR A 69 10.22 -5.19 -8.69
N GLY A 70 10.80 -4.66 -7.62
CA GLY A 70 12.12 -5.07 -7.16
C GLY A 70 12.11 -5.40 -5.68
N ILE A 71 13.29 -5.22 -5.07
CA ILE A 71 13.45 -5.52 -3.66
C ILE A 71 13.28 -4.29 -2.77
N TYR A 72 12.99 -3.14 -3.36
CA TYR A 72 12.95 -1.88 -2.63
C TYR A 72 11.83 -1.81 -1.60
N HIS A 73 10.80 -2.65 -1.75
CA HIS A 73 9.68 -2.68 -0.83
C HIS A 73 10.06 -3.26 0.53
N PHE A 74 11.12 -4.06 0.59
CA PHE A 74 11.41 -4.87 1.77
C PHE A 74 11.66 -4.05 3.04
N PRO A 75 12.54 -3.04 3.02
CA PRO A 75 12.76 -2.24 4.23
C PRO A 75 11.50 -1.52 4.70
N LEU A 76 10.72 -0.98 3.77
CA LEU A 76 9.49 -0.27 4.12
C LEU A 76 8.46 -1.25 4.68
N PHE A 77 8.37 -2.43 4.07
CA PHE A 77 7.47 -3.47 4.56
C PHE A 77 7.80 -3.83 6.00
N CYS A 78 9.07 -4.09 6.29
CA CYS A 78 9.49 -4.45 7.65
C CYS A 78 9.21 -3.32 8.63
N TYR A 79 9.45 -2.08 8.21
CA TYR A 79 9.18 -0.94 9.07
C TYR A 79 7.69 -0.87 9.45
N LEU A 80 6.82 -1.04 8.48
CA LEU A 80 5.38 -0.97 8.73
C LEU A 80 4.90 -2.11 9.62
N VAL A 81 5.41 -3.31 9.37
CA VAL A 81 5.06 -4.46 10.21
C VAL A 81 5.54 -4.23 11.65
N ASP A 82 6.74 -3.69 11.81
CA ASP A 82 7.27 -3.39 13.14
C ASP A 82 6.44 -2.34 13.86
N CYS A 83 5.79 -1.45 13.10
CA CYS A 83 4.91 -0.44 13.67
C CYS A 83 3.53 -1.00 14.02
N GLY A 84 3.28 -2.27 13.69
CA GLY A 84 2.02 -2.90 14.04
C GLY A 84 0.96 -2.86 12.94
N PHE A 85 1.34 -2.47 11.74
CA PHE A 85 0.38 -2.40 10.63
C PHE A 85 0.27 -3.72 9.89
N ASN A 86 -0.90 -3.95 9.32
CA ASN A 86 -1.15 -5.11 8.48
C ASN A 86 -0.70 -4.76 7.07
N ALA A 87 0.46 -5.27 6.66
CA ALA A 87 1.05 -4.94 5.37
C ALA A 87 1.22 -6.18 4.51
N SER A 88 0.96 -6.03 3.21
CA SER A 88 1.11 -7.11 2.23
C SER A 88 1.86 -6.58 1.03
N ILE A 89 2.62 -7.47 0.39
CA ILE A 89 3.39 -7.12 -0.80
C ILE A 89 2.65 -7.66 -2.01
N ILE A 90 2.45 -6.80 -3.00
CA ILE A 90 1.77 -7.16 -4.24
C ILE A 90 2.78 -7.09 -5.38
N ASN A 91 2.85 -8.18 -6.16
CA ASN A 91 3.67 -8.18 -7.36
C ASN A 91 2.83 -7.63 -8.52
N PRO A 92 3.20 -6.48 -9.09
CA PRO A 92 2.40 -5.87 -10.16
C PRO A 92 2.20 -6.78 -11.36
N ILE A 93 3.18 -7.60 -11.66
CA ILE A 93 3.08 -8.52 -12.81
C ILE A 93 1.97 -9.53 -12.55
N ILE A 94 1.93 -10.11 -11.37
CA ILE A 94 0.89 -11.07 -11.02
C ILE A 94 -0.49 -10.40 -11.02
N THR A 95 -0.56 -9.19 -10.43
CA THR A 95 -1.81 -8.44 -10.37
C THR A 95 -2.32 -8.15 -11.77
N HIS A 96 -1.42 -7.77 -12.67
CA HIS A 96 -1.77 -7.46 -14.04
C HIS A 96 -2.32 -8.69 -14.76
N SER A 97 -1.65 -9.83 -14.60
CA SER A 97 -2.10 -11.09 -15.19
C SER A 97 -3.50 -11.47 -14.70
N THR A 98 -3.74 -11.32 -13.42
CA THR A 98 -5.05 -11.62 -12.83
C THR A 98 -6.15 -10.76 -13.43
N LYS A 99 -5.86 -9.50 -13.63
CA LYS A 99 -6.84 -8.59 -14.21
C LYS A 99 -7.18 -8.95 -15.64
N ASN A 100 -6.19 -9.41 -16.35
CA ASN A 100 -6.36 -9.71 -17.77
C ASN A 100 -6.97 -11.07 -18.00
N GLY A 101 -7.09 -11.91 -17.11
CA GLY A 101 -7.56 -13.13 -17.27
C GLY A 101 -7.72 -14.29 -16.98
N ASN A 102 -7.79 -13.91 -17.38
CA ASN A 102 -7.82 -14.41 -17.59
C ASN A 102 -7.01 -14.97 -17.83
N ILE A 103 -6.68 -15.25 -17.87
CA ILE A 103 -5.90 -15.30 -18.07
C ILE A 103 -5.10 -15.86 -18.47
N ARG A 104 -5.03 -16.06 -18.92
CA ARG A 104 -4.35 -16.20 -19.54
C ARG A 104 -3.36 -16.63 -19.40
N LYS A 105 -3.41 -16.90 -19.40
CA LYS A 105 -2.54 -16.83 -19.51
C LYS A 105 -1.60 -17.02 -19.23
N VAL A 106 -1.65 -17.39 -19.20
CA VAL A 106 -0.85 -17.02 -19.22
C VAL A 106 -0.02 -17.34 -19.33
N LYS A 107 0.11 -17.43 -19.86
CA LYS A 107 0.71 -17.30 -20.30
C LYS A 107 1.62 -17.46 -20.17
N ASN A 108 1.58 -17.56 -20.18
CA ASN A 108 2.09 -17.34 -20.25
C ASN A 108 2.70 -17.38 -19.90
N ASP A 109 2.64 -17.47 -19.82
CA ASP A 109 2.82 -17.18 -19.63
C ASP A 109 3.20 -17.22 -19.23
N LYS A 110 3.25 -17.61 -19.14
CA LYS A 110 3.17 -17.38 -18.83
C LYS A 110 3.17 -17.53 -18.60
#